data_f5875cac66ef73b2a1d93336d2867145
#
_entry.id   f5875cac66ef73b2a1d93336d2867145
#
_cell.length_a   1.000
_cell.length_b   1.000
_cell.length_c   1.000
_cell.angle_alpha   90.00
_cell.angle_beta   90.00
_cell.angle_gamma   90.00
#
_symmetry.space_group_name_H-M   'P 1'
#
loop_
_entity.id
_entity.type
_entity.pdbx_description
1 polymer ?
#
loop_
_entity_poly.entity_id
_entity_poly.type
_entity_poly.pdbx_seq_one_letter_code
_entity_poly.pdbx_strand_id
1 'polypeptide(L)'
;MNTKIFLSVSLFLLSACSPASTPIETPQPPTATVVSANALTSVAPAGDGPALANCPIFPADNIWNTRVDTLPIHPMSEAWIDNIGRDEGFHMDFGSGSWDGGPIGIPYNVVGGSSVTKHTVEFYYPDESDAGPYPIPENPGMEYGSDHHILVVNTDDCKLYEIYDAIYENGVWSGGSGAIWDLHSNALRPDTWTSADAAGLPILPGLLRYDEVLAGEIRHAIRFTVENTAGYIWPARHQTDDPQDGVPPMGARFRLKADYDISSFPPEMQVILRAMKEYGIILADNGSNWYVSGAPDERWDNDMLHLLDMLTGNDFEAVATSMLMVDPNSGEVK
;
A
#
# COMPACT_ATOMS: atom_id res chain seq x y z
N MET A 1 -62.41 -23.56 46.23
CA MET A 1 -63.69 -23.53 45.46
C MET A 1 -63.34 -23.40 44.01
N ASN A 2 -63.65 -24.44 43.26
CA ASN A 2 -63.36 -24.61 41.83
C ASN A 2 -64.37 -23.87 40.98
N THR A 3 -63.96 -23.23 39.92
CA THR A 3 -64.83 -23.02 38.78
C THR A 3 -64.04 -23.09 37.48
N LYS A 4 -64.16 -24.18 36.73
CA LYS A 4 -63.74 -24.40 35.38
C LYS A 4 -64.71 -23.76 34.42
N ILE A 5 -64.20 -22.94 33.51
CA ILE A 5 -65.00 -22.46 32.36
C ILE A 5 -64.40 -23.11 31.11
N PHE A 6 -65.20 -23.92 30.44
CA PHE A 6 -65.00 -24.46 29.11
C PHE A 6 -65.38 -23.39 28.05
N LEU A 7 -64.53 -23.13 27.11
CA LEU A 7 -64.87 -22.32 25.93
C LEU A 7 -64.66 -23.18 24.68
N SER A 8 -65.75 -23.40 23.98
CA SER A 8 -65.86 -24.11 22.70
C SER A 8 -65.13 -23.34 21.59
N VAL A 9 -64.37 -24.05 20.81
CA VAL A 9 -63.79 -23.54 19.57
C VAL A 9 -64.56 -24.05 18.40
N SER A 10 -65.23 -23.13 17.70
CA SER A 10 -65.89 -23.41 16.41
C SER A 10 -64.87 -23.21 15.26
N LEU A 11 -64.68 -24.25 14.49
CA LEU A 11 -63.80 -24.32 13.32
C LEU A 11 -64.60 -23.76 12.12
N PHE A 12 -64.17 -22.56 11.61
CA PHE A 12 -64.60 -22.05 10.30
C PHE A 12 -63.54 -22.34 9.25
N LEU A 13 -63.86 -23.20 8.32
CA LEU A 13 -63.09 -23.39 7.08
C LEU A 13 -63.43 -22.26 6.10
N LEU A 14 -62.47 -21.35 5.92
CA LEU A 14 -62.49 -20.38 4.83
C LEU A 14 -61.46 -20.82 3.76
N SER A 15 -62.01 -21.20 2.62
CA SER A 15 -61.27 -21.48 1.39
C SER A 15 -60.80 -20.12 0.80
N ALA A 16 -59.53 -19.82 0.84
CA ALA A 16 -58.95 -18.63 0.21
C ALA A 16 -58.19 -19.02 -1.05
N CYS A 17 -58.68 -18.57 -2.20
CA CYS A 17 -57.93 -18.53 -3.44
C CYS A 17 -56.72 -17.61 -3.30
N SER A 18 -55.52 -18.14 -3.44
CA SER A 18 -54.31 -17.35 -3.55
C SER A 18 -54.13 -16.83 -4.97
N PRO A 19 -53.90 -15.53 -5.16
CA PRO A 19 -53.40 -15.05 -6.45
C PRO A 19 -51.92 -15.41 -6.57
N ALA A 20 -51.49 -15.88 -7.76
CA ALA A 20 -50.13 -16.16 -8.10
C ALA A 20 -49.31 -14.86 -8.01
N SER A 21 -48.36 -14.83 -7.09
CA SER A 21 -47.37 -13.76 -6.98
C SER A 21 -46.26 -14.04 -8.02
N THR A 22 -46.11 -13.16 -9.00
CA THR A 22 -44.94 -13.05 -9.88
C THR A 22 -43.70 -12.76 -9.01
N PRO A 23 -42.57 -13.40 -9.26
CA PRO A 23 -41.34 -13.07 -8.56
C PRO A 23 -40.95 -11.62 -8.90
N ILE A 24 -40.77 -10.78 -7.90
CA ILE A 24 -40.07 -9.50 -8.05
C ILE A 24 -38.62 -9.84 -8.21
N GLU A 25 -38.08 -9.65 -9.43
CA GLU A 25 -36.63 -9.62 -9.67
C GLU A 25 -36.03 -8.49 -8.83
N THR A 26 -35.27 -8.86 -7.82
CA THR A 26 -34.37 -7.92 -7.13
C THR A 26 -33.33 -7.44 -8.14
N PRO A 27 -33.08 -6.13 -8.28
CA PRO A 27 -31.98 -5.64 -9.10
C PRO A 27 -30.67 -6.22 -8.59
N GLN A 28 -30.00 -6.99 -9.44
CA GLN A 28 -28.63 -7.44 -9.20
C GLN A 28 -27.76 -6.19 -9.14
N PRO A 29 -26.91 -6.02 -8.12
CA PRO A 29 -25.96 -4.91 -8.11
C PRO A 29 -25.10 -4.99 -9.37
N PRO A 30 -24.70 -3.86 -9.96
CA PRO A 30 -23.83 -3.86 -11.14
C PRO A 30 -22.57 -4.60 -10.79
N THR A 31 -22.26 -5.63 -11.59
CA THR A 31 -21.01 -6.36 -11.53
C THR A 31 -19.91 -5.34 -11.79
N ALA A 32 -19.14 -4.99 -10.77
CA ALA A 32 -17.92 -4.24 -10.95
C ALA A 32 -17.05 -5.04 -11.90
N THR A 33 -16.88 -4.54 -13.11
CA THR A 33 -15.88 -5.06 -14.03
C THR A 33 -14.54 -4.63 -13.46
N VAL A 34 -13.95 -5.50 -12.63
CA VAL A 34 -12.52 -5.41 -12.33
C VAL A 34 -11.85 -5.48 -13.69
N VAL A 35 -11.35 -4.35 -14.16
CA VAL A 35 -10.48 -4.34 -15.34
C VAL A 35 -9.22 -5.06 -14.88
N SER A 36 -9.22 -6.36 -15.08
CA SER A 36 -8.00 -7.15 -15.03
C SER A 36 -7.01 -6.41 -15.93
N ALA A 37 -5.93 -5.91 -15.37
CA ALA A 37 -4.86 -5.34 -16.15
C ALA A 37 -4.38 -6.44 -17.10
N ASN A 38 -4.88 -6.40 -18.33
CA ASN A 38 -4.35 -7.25 -19.38
C ASN A 38 -2.88 -6.85 -19.53
N ALA A 39 -2.02 -7.71 -19.01
CA ALA A 39 -0.59 -7.61 -19.05
C ALA A 39 -0.12 -7.29 -20.48
N LEU A 40 0.26 -6.04 -20.69
CA LEU A 40 1.23 -5.71 -21.69
C LEU A 40 2.58 -6.13 -21.09
N THR A 41 2.98 -7.37 -21.36
CA THR A 41 4.33 -7.84 -21.06
C THR A 41 5.32 -7.05 -21.91
N SER A 42 5.73 -5.89 -21.44
CA SER A 42 6.98 -5.30 -21.87
C SER A 42 8.07 -5.76 -20.91
N VAL A 43 8.88 -6.70 -21.33
CA VAL A 43 10.15 -6.98 -20.65
C VAL A 43 10.99 -5.70 -20.77
N ALA A 44 11.12 -4.95 -19.68
CA ALA A 44 12.02 -3.83 -19.62
C ALA A 44 13.46 -4.34 -19.88
N PRO A 45 14.29 -3.61 -20.67
CA PRO A 45 15.66 -3.99 -20.89
C PRO A 45 16.42 -4.02 -19.55
N ALA A 46 17.30 -5.02 -19.37
CA ALA A 46 18.14 -5.15 -18.19
C ALA A 46 19.04 -3.90 -18.07
N GLY A 47 18.76 -3.05 -17.07
CA GLY A 47 19.51 -1.82 -16.83
C GLY A 47 18.65 -0.64 -16.37
N ASP A 48 17.38 -0.61 -16.75
CA ASP A 48 16.45 0.41 -16.31
C ASP A 48 15.82 -0.04 -14.97
N GLY A 49 15.54 0.90 -14.05
CA GLY A 49 14.88 0.65 -12.78
C GLY A 49 13.49 0.02 -12.92
N PRO A 50 12.73 -0.17 -11.83
CA PRO A 50 11.37 -0.69 -11.91
C PRO A 50 10.49 0.22 -12.78
N ALA A 51 9.54 -0.37 -13.51
CA ALA A 51 8.63 0.35 -14.38
C ALA A 51 7.19 -0.17 -14.26
N LEU A 52 6.22 0.70 -14.52
CA LEU A 52 4.81 0.38 -14.56
C LEU A 52 4.16 1.08 -15.76
N ALA A 53 3.45 0.32 -16.62
CA ALA A 53 2.74 0.84 -17.79
C ALA A 53 3.60 1.77 -18.69
N ASN A 54 4.86 1.41 -18.92
CA ASN A 54 5.90 2.14 -19.64
C ASN A 54 6.42 3.43 -18.97
N CYS A 55 6.02 3.73 -17.74
CA CYS A 55 6.64 4.76 -16.93
C CYS A 55 7.70 4.17 -16.02
N PRO A 56 8.85 4.83 -15.81
CA PRO A 56 9.76 4.42 -14.75
C PRO A 56 9.07 4.60 -13.39
N ILE A 57 9.46 3.81 -12.41
CA ILE A 57 9.14 4.09 -11.01
C ILE A 57 10.38 4.73 -10.39
N PHE A 58 10.54 6.01 -10.63
CA PHE A 58 11.72 6.82 -10.36
C PHE A 58 12.98 6.44 -11.17
N PRO A 59 13.99 7.31 -11.22
CA PRO A 59 15.30 7.00 -11.79
C PRO A 59 15.98 5.81 -11.09
N ALA A 60 16.87 5.13 -11.80
CA ALA A 60 17.58 3.96 -11.28
C ALA A 60 18.45 4.28 -10.05
N ASP A 61 18.90 5.52 -9.93
CA ASP A 61 19.69 6.05 -8.80
C ASP A 61 18.83 6.65 -7.68
N ASN A 62 17.51 6.39 -7.70
CA ASN A 62 16.64 6.78 -6.60
C ASN A 62 16.85 5.86 -5.39
N ILE A 63 16.72 6.40 -4.18
CA ILE A 63 16.85 5.64 -2.92
C ILE A 63 15.88 4.45 -2.84
N TRP A 64 14.71 4.52 -3.46
CA TRP A 64 13.79 3.39 -3.56
C TRP A 64 14.39 2.24 -4.36
N ASN A 65 15.12 2.53 -5.42
CA ASN A 65 15.70 1.58 -6.36
C ASN A 65 17.14 1.16 -6.01
N THR A 66 17.64 1.60 -4.86
CA THR A 66 19.03 1.43 -4.44
C THR A 66 19.21 0.23 -3.53
N ARG A 67 20.19 -0.61 -3.84
CA ARG A 67 20.59 -1.74 -3.00
C ARG A 67 21.21 -1.27 -1.68
N VAL A 68 20.87 -1.99 -0.61
CA VAL A 68 21.34 -1.69 0.74
C VAL A 68 22.04 -2.87 1.41
N ASP A 69 22.20 -3.98 0.69
CA ASP A 69 22.78 -5.24 1.17
C ASP A 69 24.23 -5.12 1.66
N THR A 70 24.96 -4.10 1.20
CA THR A 70 26.35 -3.84 1.61
C THR A 70 26.52 -2.68 2.59
N LEU A 71 25.42 -2.01 2.96
CA LEU A 71 25.51 -0.88 3.88
C LEU A 71 25.83 -1.35 5.32
N PRO A 72 26.52 -0.51 6.12
CA PRO A 72 26.75 -0.82 7.52
C PRO A 72 25.44 -0.82 8.31
N ILE A 73 25.38 -1.65 9.34
CA ILE A 73 24.30 -1.69 10.30
C ILE A 73 24.21 -0.32 11.00
N HIS A 74 22.99 0.20 11.14
CA HIS A 74 22.75 1.46 11.84
C HIS A 74 23.02 1.28 13.35
N PRO A 75 23.66 2.23 14.04
CA PRO A 75 23.97 2.11 15.47
C PRO A 75 22.73 1.89 16.36
N MET A 76 21.56 2.38 15.95
CA MET A 76 20.29 2.22 16.67
C MET A 76 19.51 0.97 16.25
N SER A 77 20.06 0.11 15.39
CA SER A 77 19.34 -1.05 14.84
C SER A 77 18.66 -1.88 15.93
N GLU A 78 19.41 -2.29 16.94
CA GLU A 78 18.88 -3.14 18.03
C GLU A 78 17.75 -2.43 18.81
N ALA A 79 17.94 -1.14 19.13
CA ALA A 79 16.95 -0.36 19.88
C ALA A 79 15.65 -0.16 19.09
N TRP A 80 15.76 0.09 17.77
CA TRP A 80 14.58 0.24 16.91
C TRP A 80 13.82 -1.09 16.77
N ILE A 81 14.55 -2.21 16.58
CA ILE A 81 13.93 -3.54 16.49
C ILE A 81 13.25 -3.92 17.80
N ASP A 82 13.87 -3.62 18.95
CA ASP A 82 13.26 -3.87 20.26
C ASP A 82 11.99 -3.05 20.46
N ASN A 83 11.97 -1.79 19.98
CA ASN A 83 10.81 -0.92 20.07
C ASN A 83 9.65 -1.37 19.19
N ILE A 84 9.94 -1.81 17.95
CA ILE A 84 8.91 -2.33 17.01
C ILE A 84 8.35 -3.68 17.51
N GLY A 85 9.15 -4.47 18.19
CA GLY A 85 8.79 -5.84 18.61
C GLY A 85 9.67 -6.87 17.92
N ARG A 86 10.76 -7.24 18.65
CA ARG A 86 11.77 -8.16 18.14
C ARG A 86 11.22 -9.54 17.77
N ASP A 87 10.29 -10.05 18.56
CA ASP A 87 9.70 -11.37 18.40
C ASP A 87 8.33 -11.34 17.69
N GLU A 88 7.89 -10.16 17.26
CA GLU A 88 6.66 -10.01 16.48
C GLU A 88 6.88 -10.44 15.03
N GLY A 89 5.88 -11.13 14.48
CA GLY A 89 5.89 -11.65 13.12
C GLY A 89 5.59 -10.56 12.09
N PHE A 90 6.14 -10.73 10.91
CA PHE A 90 5.75 -9.95 9.74
C PHE A 90 4.33 -10.31 9.32
N HIS A 91 3.64 -9.34 8.72
CA HIS A 91 2.34 -9.55 8.10
C HIS A 91 2.33 -8.95 6.70
N MET A 92 1.94 -9.77 5.71
CA MET A 92 1.74 -9.31 4.32
C MET A 92 0.34 -8.72 4.21
N ASP A 93 0.24 -7.39 4.33
CA ASP A 93 -1.03 -6.67 4.33
C ASP A 93 -1.55 -6.45 2.90
N PHE A 94 -1.56 -7.52 2.12
CA PHE A 94 -2.08 -7.58 0.76
C PHE A 94 -2.33 -9.04 0.35
N GLY A 95 -3.13 -9.23 -0.70
CA GLY A 95 -3.42 -10.59 -1.16
C GLY A 95 -4.45 -10.64 -2.28
N SER A 96 -5.02 -11.83 -2.48
CA SER A 96 -6.14 -12.09 -3.37
C SER A 96 -7.47 -12.08 -2.63
N GLY A 97 -8.56 -11.84 -3.39
CA GLY A 97 -9.92 -11.84 -2.85
C GLY A 97 -10.23 -10.61 -2.01
N SER A 98 -11.02 -10.81 -0.97
CA SER A 98 -11.48 -9.72 -0.11
C SER A 98 -11.46 -10.11 1.35
N TRP A 99 -11.18 -9.13 2.21
CA TRP A 99 -11.28 -9.22 3.65
C TRP A 99 -12.25 -8.13 4.14
N ASP A 100 -13.14 -8.49 5.06
CA ASP A 100 -14.15 -7.59 5.68
C ASP A 100 -15.01 -6.77 4.66
N GLY A 101 -15.08 -7.22 3.41
CA GLY A 101 -15.91 -6.63 2.37
C GLY A 101 -15.18 -5.88 1.25
N GLY A 102 -13.87 -5.76 1.29
CA GLY A 102 -13.07 -5.12 0.24
C GLY A 102 -11.78 -5.86 -0.12
N PRO A 103 -11.07 -5.42 -1.18
CA PRO A 103 -9.80 -6.02 -1.59
C PRO A 103 -8.74 -5.84 -0.50
N ILE A 104 -7.79 -6.79 -0.43
CA ILE A 104 -6.71 -6.79 0.55
C ILE A 104 -5.49 -6.09 -0.06
N GLY A 105 -5.10 -4.94 0.50
CA GLY A 105 -3.95 -4.16 0.06
C GLY A 105 -4.33 -2.82 -0.59
N ILE A 106 -3.33 -2.08 -1.05
CA ILE A 106 -3.48 -0.74 -1.62
C ILE A 106 -3.53 -0.83 -3.15
N PRO A 107 -4.71 -0.66 -3.78
CA PRO A 107 -4.84 -0.72 -5.24
C PRO A 107 -4.26 0.54 -5.88
N TYR A 108 -3.84 0.40 -7.14
CA TYR A 108 -3.45 1.55 -7.96
C TYR A 108 -4.21 1.57 -9.29
N ASN A 109 -4.33 2.77 -9.85
CA ASN A 109 -5.00 3.02 -11.10
C ASN A 109 -3.97 3.47 -12.13
N VAL A 110 -4.12 3.01 -13.37
CA VAL A 110 -3.32 3.49 -14.50
C VAL A 110 -4.25 4.20 -15.48
N VAL A 111 -3.93 5.44 -15.78
CA VAL A 111 -4.71 6.27 -16.69
C VAL A 111 -3.80 6.87 -17.76
N GLY A 112 -4.40 7.24 -18.89
CA GLY A 112 -3.69 7.90 -19.98
C GLY A 112 -4.66 8.38 -21.06
N GLY A 113 -4.18 9.25 -21.94
CA GLY A 113 -4.98 9.84 -22.99
C GLY A 113 -5.84 11.02 -22.52
N SER A 114 -6.31 11.80 -23.47
CA SER A 114 -7.07 13.05 -23.24
C SER A 114 -8.47 12.84 -22.64
N SER A 115 -8.86 11.59 -22.36
CA SER A 115 -10.22 11.23 -21.89
C SER A 115 -10.34 11.22 -20.37
N VAL A 116 -9.25 11.34 -19.61
CA VAL A 116 -9.30 11.30 -18.16
C VAL A 116 -9.72 12.65 -17.61
N THR A 117 -10.83 12.65 -16.88
CA THR A 117 -11.27 13.84 -16.17
C THR A 117 -10.30 14.17 -15.04
N LYS A 118 -9.88 15.42 -14.97
CA LYS A 118 -9.07 15.92 -13.87
C LYS A 118 -9.96 16.65 -12.86
N HIS A 119 -9.81 16.28 -11.60
CA HIS A 119 -10.61 16.80 -10.50
C HIS A 119 -9.79 17.69 -9.58
N THR A 120 -10.40 18.77 -9.10
CA THR A 120 -9.89 19.48 -7.93
C THR A 120 -10.28 18.65 -6.71
N VAL A 121 -9.35 18.51 -5.75
CA VAL A 121 -9.57 17.82 -4.49
C VAL A 121 -9.44 18.86 -3.36
N GLU A 122 -10.39 18.85 -2.43
CA GLU A 122 -10.35 19.69 -1.23
C GLU A 122 -9.61 18.93 -0.12
N PHE A 123 -8.45 19.43 0.32
CA PHE A 123 -7.62 18.76 1.32
C PHE A 123 -7.80 19.32 2.72
N TYR A 124 -7.74 18.45 3.74
CA TYR A 124 -7.71 18.86 5.15
C TYR A 124 -6.38 19.49 5.53
N TYR A 125 -5.27 19.07 4.86
CA TYR A 125 -3.93 19.61 5.02
C TYR A 125 -3.47 20.33 3.74
N PRO A 126 -4.13 21.45 3.35
CA PRO A 126 -3.89 22.09 2.05
C PRO A 126 -2.49 22.68 1.92
N ASP A 127 -1.89 23.10 3.04
CA ASP A 127 -0.55 23.72 3.08
C ASP A 127 0.57 22.69 2.87
N GLU A 128 0.25 21.40 2.98
CA GLU A 128 1.16 20.27 2.77
C GLU A 128 0.72 19.37 1.61
N SER A 129 -0.21 19.82 0.78
CA SER A 129 -0.76 19.07 -0.34
C SER A 129 -0.51 19.76 -1.67
N ASP A 130 -0.27 18.96 -2.71
CA ASP A 130 -0.20 19.49 -4.08
C ASP A 130 -1.61 19.80 -4.60
N ALA A 131 -1.83 21.01 -5.07
CA ALA A 131 -3.16 21.52 -5.43
C ALA A 131 -3.84 20.76 -6.60
N GLY A 132 -3.12 19.94 -7.34
CA GLY A 132 -3.64 19.20 -8.49
C GLY A 132 -3.73 20.03 -9.79
N PRO A 133 -4.66 19.70 -10.70
CA PRO A 133 -5.76 18.74 -10.55
C PRO A 133 -5.34 17.27 -10.67
N TYR A 134 -6.13 16.37 -10.05
CA TYR A 134 -5.88 14.93 -9.98
C TYR A 134 -6.66 14.15 -11.04
N PRO A 135 -6.03 13.25 -11.81
CA PRO A 135 -6.68 12.47 -12.87
C PRO A 135 -7.37 11.21 -12.28
N ILE A 136 -8.39 11.41 -11.45
CA ILE A 136 -9.10 10.31 -10.81
C ILE A 136 -10.08 9.69 -11.83
N PRO A 137 -10.01 8.37 -12.12
CA PRO A 137 -10.96 7.73 -13.03
C PRO A 137 -12.38 7.67 -12.43
N GLU A 138 -13.39 7.40 -13.24
CA GLU A 138 -14.80 7.41 -12.82
C GLU A 138 -15.10 6.41 -11.70
N ASN A 139 -14.44 5.23 -11.72
CA ASN A 139 -14.54 4.21 -10.68
C ASN A 139 -13.12 3.82 -10.24
N PRO A 140 -12.46 4.62 -9.40
CA PRO A 140 -11.10 4.33 -9.00
C PRO A 140 -11.02 3.09 -8.12
N GLY A 141 -9.98 2.28 -8.32
CA GLY A 141 -9.51 1.39 -7.28
C GLY A 141 -9.08 2.24 -6.10
N MET A 142 -9.71 2.02 -4.96
CA MET A 142 -9.46 2.73 -3.70
C MET A 142 -9.23 1.69 -2.62
N GLU A 143 -8.30 1.95 -1.73
CA GLU A 143 -8.04 1.09 -0.59
C GLU A 143 -9.29 0.91 0.25
N TYR A 144 -9.53 -0.33 0.66
CA TYR A 144 -10.61 -0.65 1.57
C TYR A 144 -10.09 -0.58 3.01
N GLY A 145 -10.81 0.12 3.87
CA GLY A 145 -10.42 0.30 5.27
C GLY A 145 -10.72 1.73 5.73
N SER A 146 -9.85 2.29 6.57
CA SER A 146 -9.99 3.64 7.13
C SER A 146 -9.26 4.70 6.29
N ASP A 147 -8.22 4.32 5.55
CA ASP A 147 -7.28 5.26 4.95
C ASP A 147 -7.64 5.69 3.53
N HIS A 148 -8.49 4.89 2.85
CA HIS A 148 -9.08 5.22 1.55
C HIS A 148 -8.08 5.77 0.53
N HIS A 149 -6.88 5.18 0.45
CA HIS A 149 -5.87 5.64 -0.50
C HIS A 149 -6.34 5.50 -1.95
N ILE A 150 -6.11 6.54 -2.74
CA ILE A 150 -6.22 6.50 -4.20
C ILE A 150 -4.84 6.77 -4.79
N LEU A 151 -4.31 5.80 -5.53
CA LEU A 151 -3.05 5.93 -6.26
C LEU A 151 -3.33 5.93 -7.76
N VAL A 152 -2.81 6.90 -8.50
CA VAL A 152 -3.03 7.01 -9.94
C VAL A 152 -1.73 7.30 -10.67
N VAL A 153 -1.33 6.42 -11.58
CA VAL A 153 -0.24 6.66 -12.53
C VAL A 153 -0.82 7.21 -13.83
N ASN A 154 -0.45 8.43 -14.19
CA ASN A 154 -0.78 8.99 -15.49
C ASN A 154 0.36 8.71 -16.48
N THR A 155 0.08 7.90 -17.51
CA THR A 155 1.08 7.46 -18.48
C THR A 155 1.42 8.51 -19.54
N ASP A 156 0.68 9.60 -19.64
CA ASP A 156 0.96 10.66 -20.63
C ASP A 156 2.18 11.52 -20.22
N ASP A 157 2.35 11.71 -18.91
CA ASP A 157 3.43 12.52 -18.34
C ASP A 157 4.25 11.80 -17.28
N CYS A 158 3.98 10.50 -17.09
CA CYS A 158 4.59 9.65 -16.07
C CYS A 158 4.63 10.31 -14.70
N LYS A 159 3.47 10.78 -14.26
CA LYS A 159 3.26 11.29 -12.90
C LYS A 159 2.43 10.34 -12.08
N LEU A 160 2.82 10.21 -10.83
CA LEU A 160 2.07 9.51 -9.79
C LEU A 160 1.30 10.55 -8.96
N TYR A 161 0.03 10.29 -8.75
CA TYR A 161 -0.87 11.07 -7.91
C TYR A 161 -1.37 10.18 -6.79
N GLU A 162 -1.23 10.62 -5.56
CA GLU A 162 -1.64 9.87 -4.37
C GLU A 162 -2.48 10.75 -3.47
N ILE A 163 -3.56 10.20 -2.92
CA ILE A 163 -4.50 10.88 -2.03
C ILE A 163 -4.71 9.97 -0.82
N TYR A 164 -4.58 10.52 0.38
CA TYR A 164 -4.98 9.93 1.65
C TYR A 164 -6.41 10.35 2.01
N ASP A 165 -7.18 9.44 2.60
CA ASP A 165 -8.56 9.64 3.07
C ASP A 165 -9.48 10.26 2.00
N ALA A 166 -9.45 9.64 0.80
CA ALA A 166 -10.20 10.13 -0.34
C ALA A 166 -11.71 9.86 -0.18
N ILE A 167 -12.50 10.91 -0.32
CA ILE A 167 -13.97 10.85 -0.21
C ILE A 167 -14.59 11.53 -1.43
N TYR A 168 -15.59 10.91 -2.03
CA TYR A 168 -16.40 11.52 -3.10
C TYR A 168 -17.84 11.71 -2.64
N GLU A 169 -18.24 12.95 -2.41
CA GLU A 169 -19.57 13.29 -1.98
C GLU A 169 -20.14 14.48 -2.77
N ASN A 170 -21.41 14.38 -3.16
CA ASN A 170 -22.13 15.46 -3.86
C ASN A 170 -21.41 16.02 -5.10
N GLY A 171 -20.62 15.20 -5.79
CA GLY A 171 -19.87 15.61 -6.98
C GLY A 171 -18.51 16.26 -6.72
N VAL A 172 -18.06 16.29 -5.46
CA VAL A 172 -16.77 16.87 -5.03
C VAL A 172 -15.88 15.79 -4.42
N TRP A 173 -14.60 15.82 -4.79
CA TRP A 173 -13.57 15.04 -4.13
C TRP A 173 -12.97 15.84 -2.99
N SER A 174 -12.81 15.19 -1.84
CA SER A 174 -12.01 15.67 -0.71
C SER A 174 -11.02 14.59 -0.27
N GLY A 175 -10.04 14.97 0.52
CA GLY A 175 -9.05 14.04 1.06
C GLY A 175 -8.31 14.64 2.26
N GLY A 176 -7.55 13.82 2.97
CA GLY A 176 -6.68 14.26 4.05
C GLY A 176 -5.52 15.07 3.49
N SER A 177 -4.72 14.45 2.67
CA SER A 177 -3.56 15.03 1.98
C SER A 177 -3.42 14.47 0.57
N GLY A 178 -2.67 15.18 -0.29
CA GLY A 178 -2.40 14.76 -1.64
C GLY A 178 -0.98 15.08 -2.11
N ALA A 179 -0.40 14.15 -2.89
CA ALA A 179 0.95 14.28 -3.40
C ALA A 179 1.00 13.98 -4.90
N ILE A 180 1.85 14.73 -5.62
CA ILE A 180 2.10 14.55 -7.05
C ILE A 180 3.60 14.34 -7.25
N TRP A 181 3.98 13.21 -7.82
CA TRP A 181 5.36 12.82 -8.04
C TRP A 181 5.67 12.78 -9.54
N ASP A 182 6.76 13.40 -9.96
CA ASP A 182 7.33 13.20 -11.30
C ASP A 182 8.21 11.94 -11.25
N LEU A 183 7.76 10.88 -11.90
CA LEU A 183 8.47 9.58 -11.89
C LEU A 183 9.79 9.59 -12.65
N HIS A 184 10.12 10.67 -13.36
CA HIS A 184 11.43 10.90 -13.97
C HIS A 184 12.39 11.70 -13.07
N SER A 185 11.98 12.08 -11.85
CA SER A 185 12.73 12.98 -10.98
C SER A 185 13.07 12.33 -9.64
N ASN A 186 14.21 12.68 -9.08
CA ASN A 186 14.59 12.32 -7.72
C ASN A 186 14.16 13.38 -6.67
N ALA A 187 13.40 14.39 -7.05
CA ALA A 187 12.98 15.45 -6.13
C ALA A 187 12.12 14.86 -5.01
N LEU A 188 12.49 15.15 -3.77
CA LEU A 188 11.66 14.88 -2.59
C LEU A 188 10.65 16.01 -2.39
N ARG A 189 9.61 15.75 -1.59
CA ARG A 189 8.67 16.79 -1.14
C ARG A 189 9.39 17.86 -0.33
N PRO A 190 8.80 19.06 -0.18
CA PRO A 190 9.31 20.06 0.75
C PRO A 190 9.54 19.47 2.14
N ASP A 191 10.54 19.96 2.84
CA ASP A 191 10.81 19.54 4.21
C ASP A 191 9.62 19.82 5.12
N THR A 192 9.30 18.93 6.01
CA THR A 192 8.13 18.93 6.90
C THR A 192 6.77 18.67 6.23
N TRP A 193 6.71 18.44 4.94
CA TRP A 193 5.45 18.10 4.25
C TRP A 193 5.16 16.60 4.34
N THR A 194 3.93 16.28 4.71
CA THR A 194 3.39 14.93 4.56
C THR A 194 3.14 14.58 3.08
N SER A 195 2.75 13.35 2.80
CA SER A 195 2.22 12.91 1.51
C SER A 195 0.89 12.18 1.74
N ALA A 196 0.53 11.22 0.90
CA ALA A 196 -0.49 10.24 1.24
C ALA A 196 0.00 9.24 2.31
N ASP A 197 1.32 9.16 2.52
CA ASP A 197 1.99 8.44 3.61
C ASP A 197 2.51 9.44 4.66
N ALA A 198 2.47 9.06 5.94
CA ALA A 198 2.89 9.96 7.02
C ALA A 198 4.37 10.38 6.95
N ALA A 199 5.23 9.56 6.37
CA ALA A 199 6.64 9.90 6.20
C ALA A 199 6.92 10.99 5.16
N GLY A 200 5.91 11.48 4.41
CA GLY A 200 6.12 12.35 3.26
C GLY A 200 6.82 11.63 2.10
N LEU A 201 6.64 10.32 2.00
CA LEU A 201 7.14 9.43 0.96
C LEU A 201 6.01 8.98 0.02
N PRO A 202 6.31 8.51 -1.20
CA PRO A 202 5.31 7.91 -2.07
C PRO A 202 4.99 6.47 -1.64
N ILE A 203 3.74 6.05 -1.81
CA ILE A 203 3.27 4.70 -1.49
C ILE A 203 3.60 3.71 -2.61
N LEU A 204 3.19 4.01 -3.84
CA LEU A 204 3.28 3.09 -4.99
C LEU A 204 4.68 2.49 -5.22
N PRO A 205 5.78 3.24 -5.11
CA PRO A 205 7.13 2.69 -5.32
C PRO A 205 7.51 1.60 -4.33
N GLY A 206 6.89 1.58 -3.16
CA GLY A 206 7.13 0.61 -2.10
C GLY A 206 6.16 -0.58 -2.07
N LEU A 207 5.14 -0.60 -2.92
CA LEU A 207 4.18 -1.71 -2.95
C LEU A 207 4.76 -2.94 -3.62
N LEU A 208 4.57 -4.10 -3.00
CA LEU A 208 4.78 -5.39 -3.65
C LEU A 208 3.72 -5.60 -4.74
N ARG A 209 4.14 -5.95 -5.95
CA ARG A 209 3.26 -6.20 -7.10
C ARG A 209 3.48 -7.60 -7.65
N TYR A 210 2.40 -8.32 -7.93
CA TYR A 210 2.48 -9.70 -8.40
C TYR A 210 3.26 -9.85 -9.71
N ASP A 211 3.17 -8.87 -10.62
CA ASP A 211 3.90 -8.90 -11.91
C ASP A 211 5.41 -8.92 -11.72
N GLU A 212 5.95 -8.32 -10.65
CA GLU A 212 7.38 -8.37 -10.33
C GLU A 212 7.78 -9.74 -9.80
N VAL A 213 6.95 -10.35 -8.96
CA VAL A 213 7.15 -11.73 -8.50
C VAL A 213 7.11 -12.69 -9.68
N LEU A 214 6.16 -12.52 -10.59
CA LEU A 214 6.07 -13.32 -11.82
C LEU A 214 7.29 -13.12 -12.74
N ALA A 215 7.84 -11.90 -12.79
CA ALA A 215 9.09 -11.61 -13.50
C ALA A 215 10.34 -12.21 -12.83
N GLY A 216 10.21 -12.64 -11.57
CA GLY A 216 11.27 -13.27 -10.78
C GLY A 216 12.20 -12.28 -10.08
N GLU A 217 11.90 -10.97 -10.10
CA GLU A 217 12.75 -9.94 -9.54
C GLU A 217 11.93 -8.71 -9.09
N ILE A 218 12.19 -8.24 -7.87
CA ILE A 218 11.74 -6.95 -7.33
C ILE A 218 12.97 -6.09 -7.11
N ARG A 219 13.04 -4.92 -7.74
CA ARG A 219 14.23 -4.06 -7.77
C ARG A 219 14.02 -2.74 -7.04
N HIS A 220 13.26 -2.76 -5.97
CA HIS A 220 13.01 -1.60 -5.13
C HIS A 220 12.83 -1.99 -3.67
N ALA A 221 12.92 -1.00 -2.78
CA ALA A 221 12.58 -1.16 -1.38
C ALA A 221 11.08 -1.36 -1.19
N ILE A 222 10.71 -2.07 -0.16
CA ILE A 222 9.31 -2.36 0.16
C ILE A 222 8.85 -1.45 1.30
N ARG A 223 7.64 -0.90 1.19
CA ARG A 223 6.99 -0.11 2.24
C ARG A 223 6.54 -1.01 3.39
N PHE A 224 6.77 -0.56 4.63
CA PHE A 224 6.19 -1.19 5.81
C PHE A 224 5.80 -0.16 6.86
N THR A 225 4.99 -0.60 7.84
CA THR A 225 4.47 0.22 8.94
C THR A 225 4.89 -0.30 10.30
N VAL A 226 4.81 0.57 11.31
CA VAL A 226 4.95 0.22 12.73
C VAL A 226 3.99 1.09 13.56
N GLU A 227 3.65 0.65 14.77
CA GLU A 227 2.75 1.41 15.66
C GLU A 227 3.33 2.74 16.11
N ASN A 228 4.62 2.75 16.46
CA ASN A 228 5.26 3.92 17.06
C ASN A 228 6.45 4.37 16.23
N THR A 229 6.42 5.65 15.84
CA THR A 229 7.54 6.32 15.16
C THR A 229 7.86 7.62 15.89
N ALA A 230 9.10 8.09 15.80
CA ALA A 230 9.49 9.37 16.41
C ALA A 230 10.58 10.07 15.61
N GLY A 231 10.26 11.25 15.09
CA GLY A 231 11.12 11.96 14.16
C GLY A 231 11.15 11.34 12.76
N TYR A 232 11.99 11.90 11.91
CA TYR A 232 12.26 11.35 10.58
C TYR A 232 13.72 11.49 10.20
N ILE A 233 14.17 10.62 9.31
CA ILE A 233 15.48 10.68 8.67
C ILE A 233 15.31 10.60 7.15
N TRP A 234 16.28 11.14 6.41
CA TRP A 234 16.29 11.02 4.96
C TRP A 234 16.12 9.55 4.52
N PRO A 235 15.25 9.27 3.52
CA PRO A 235 14.59 10.18 2.59
C PRO A 235 13.23 10.73 3.05
N ALA A 236 12.73 10.37 4.23
CA ALA A 236 11.46 10.91 4.74
C ALA A 236 11.51 12.44 4.91
N ARG A 237 10.33 13.07 4.87
CA ARG A 237 10.16 14.53 4.94
C ARG A 237 9.28 14.98 6.10
N HIS A 238 8.57 14.05 6.73
CA HIS A 238 7.57 14.34 7.75
C HIS A 238 7.62 13.29 8.87
N GLN A 239 7.08 13.64 10.01
CA GLN A 239 6.96 12.83 11.23
C GLN A 239 5.58 13.02 11.87
N THR A 240 5.11 12.02 12.59
CA THR A 240 3.90 12.11 13.41
C THR A 240 4.19 12.56 14.83
N ASP A 241 5.35 12.19 15.37
CA ASP A 241 5.78 12.51 16.72
C ASP A 241 7.21 13.06 16.76
N ASP A 242 7.51 13.85 17.80
CA ASP A 242 8.86 14.37 18.02
C ASP A 242 9.89 13.27 18.29
N PRO A 243 11.17 13.45 17.91
CA PRO A 243 12.22 12.46 18.11
C PRO A 243 12.31 11.93 19.54
N GLN A 244 12.40 10.61 19.70
CA GLN A 244 12.55 9.92 20.97
C GLN A 244 13.64 8.84 20.87
N ASP A 245 14.44 8.69 21.94
CA ASP A 245 15.50 7.70 21.97
C ASP A 245 14.94 6.26 21.87
N GLY A 246 15.48 5.49 20.96
CA GLY A 246 15.10 4.07 20.77
C GLY A 246 13.86 3.84 19.94
N VAL A 247 13.08 4.86 19.62
CA VAL A 247 11.92 4.77 18.72
C VAL A 247 12.38 4.97 17.27
N PRO A 248 11.95 4.13 16.31
CA PRO A 248 12.38 4.26 14.93
C PRO A 248 11.81 5.52 14.29
N PRO A 249 12.64 6.29 13.52
CA PRO A 249 12.15 7.44 12.78
C PRO A 249 11.52 7.02 11.45
N MET A 250 10.58 7.82 10.94
CA MET A 250 10.12 7.71 9.55
C MET A 250 11.32 7.76 8.59
N GLY A 251 11.30 6.96 7.51
CA GLY A 251 12.40 6.83 6.57
C GLY A 251 13.49 5.84 6.99
N ALA A 252 13.41 5.24 8.18
CA ALA A 252 14.34 4.20 8.60
C ALA A 252 14.31 3.01 7.62
N ARG A 253 15.50 2.53 7.26
CA ARG A 253 15.67 1.41 6.32
C ARG A 253 16.11 0.17 7.05
N PHE A 254 15.38 -0.92 6.87
CA PHE A 254 15.76 -2.24 7.39
C PHE A 254 16.02 -3.20 6.23
N ARG A 255 16.78 -4.26 6.49
CA ARG A 255 16.95 -5.36 5.53
C ARG A 255 16.88 -6.70 6.26
N LEU A 256 16.41 -7.73 5.56
CA LEU A 256 16.53 -9.10 6.00
C LEU A 256 18.02 -9.47 6.08
N LYS A 257 18.46 -10.08 7.18
CA LYS A 257 19.86 -10.44 7.41
C LYS A 257 20.41 -11.33 6.30
N ALA A 258 21.65 -11.10 5.92
CA ALA A 258 22.29 -11.78 4.80
C ALA A 258 22.34 -13.31 4.99
N ASP A 259 22.51 -13.79 6.22
CA ASP A 259 22.63 -15.21 6.59
C ASP A 259 21.28 -15.90 6.81
N TYR A 260 20.14 -15.18 6.75
CA TYR A 260 18.82 -15.81 6.81
C TYR A 260 18.62 -16.75 5.61
N ASP A 261 18.35 -18.03 5.87
CA ASP A 261 18.20 -19.01 4.79
C ASP A 261 16.80 -18.96 4.18
N ILE A 262 16.73 -18.51 2.92
CA ILE A 262 15.48 -18.42 2.15
C ILE A 262 15.23 -19.66 1.28
N SER A 263 16.12 -20.64 1.25
CA SER A 263 16.08 -21.76 0.29
C SER A 263 14.88 -22.70 0.50
N SER A 264 14.31 -22.72 1.71
CA SER A 264 13.14 -23.54 2.04
C SER A 264 11.80 -22.93 1.61
N PHE A 265 11.77 -21.66 1.23
CA PHE A 265 10.56 -20.98 0.78
C PHE A 265 10.24 -21.31 -0.69
N PRO A 266 8.95 -21.25 -1.10
CA PRO A 266 8.56 -21.35 -2.49
C PRO A 266 9.27 -20.30 -3.36
N PRO A 267 9.49 -20.57 -4.66
CA PRO A 267 10.23 -19.66 -5.55
C PRO A 267 9.69 -18.22 -5.57
N GLU A 268 8.37 -18.05 -5.55
CA GLU A 268 7.70 -16.75 -5.54
C GLU A 268 8.04 -15.98 -4.25
N MET A 269 8.02 -16.66 -3.11
CA MET A 269 8.38 -16.05 -1.82
C MET A 269 9.87 -15.72 -1.75
N GLN A 270 10.72 -16.54 -2.37
CA GLN A 270 12.15 -16.22 -2.47
C GLN A 270 12.41 -14.93 -3.25
N VAL A 271 11.55 -14.54 -4.20
CA VAL A 271 11.67 -13.25 -4.91
C VAL A 271 11.49 -12.10 -3.92
N ILE A 272 10.45 -12.15 -3.09
CA ILE A 272 10.16 -11.12 -2.06
C ILE A 272 11.30 -11.08 -1.03
N LEU A 273 11.68 -12.23 -0.49
CA LEU A 273 12.75 -12.33 0.52
C LEU A 273 14.12 -11.84 -0.02
N ARG A 274 14.40 -12.06 -1.30
CA ARG A 274 15.58 -11.54 -1.97
C ARG A 274 15.55 -10.01 -2.04
N ALA A 275 14.42 -9.43 -2.39
CA ALA A 275 14.25 -7.98 -2.38
C ALA A 275 14.42 -7.40 -0.96
N MET A 276 13.87 -8.06 0.06
CA MET A 276 14.08 -7.66 1.45
C MET A 276 15.55 -7.70 1.88
N LYS A 277 16.36 -8.61 1.33
CA LYS A 277 17.82 -8.63 1.57
C LYS A 277 18.54 -7.54 0.80
N GLU A 278 18.23 -7.37 -0.47
CA GLU A 278 18.98 -6.53 -1.39
C GLU A 278 18.60 -5.06 -1.32
N TYR A 279 17.30 -4.81 -1.34
CA TYR A 279 16.72 -3.45 -1.31
C TYR A 279 16.16 -3.10 0.07
N GLY A 280 15.78 -4.10 0.89
CA GLY A 280 15.24 -3.90 2.22
C GLY A 280 13.82 -3.33 2.23
N ILE A 281 13.42 -2.87 3.42
CA ILE A 281 12.10 -2.26 3.67
C ILE A 281 12.28 -0.85 4.23
N ILE A 282 11.39 0.09 3.86
CA ILE A 282 11.39 1.49 4.35
C ILE A 282 10.19 1.70 5.25
N LEU A 283 10.43 2.28 6.43
CA LEU A 283 9.39 2.73 7.32
C LEU A 283 8.77 4.02 6.79
N ALA A 284 7.51 3.94 6.35
CA ALA A 284 6.85 5.02 5.64
C ALA A 284 5.58 5.54 6.31
N ASP A 285 5.00 4.75 7.24
CA ASP A 285 3.77 5.15 7.91
C ASP A 285 3.62 4.51 9.29
N ASN A 286 2.68 5.03 10.09
CA ASN A 286 2.18 4.36 11.27
C ASN A 286 1.09 3.34 10.89
N GLY A 287 1.04 2.25 11.62
CA GLY A 287 0.12 1.12 11.42
C GLY A 287 0.47 0.00 12.38
N SER A 288 0.09 -1.22 12.07
CA SER A 288 0.53 -2.37 12.86
C SER A 288 2.02 -2.65 12.64
N ASN A 289 2.68 -3.22 13.67
CA ASN A 289 4.10 -3.57 13.59
C ASN A 289 4.40 -4.60 12.51
N TRP A 290 5.45 -4.36 11.73
CA TRP A 290 5.95 -5.26 10.68
C TRP A 290 4.92 -5.57 9.57
N TYR A 291 3.91 -4.70 9.37
CA TYR A 291 2.99 -4.86 8.24
C TYR A 291 3.62 -4.35 6.96
N VAL A 292 3.64 -5.23 5.96
CA VAL A 292 4.27 -4.99 4.65
C VAL A 292 3.19 -4.77 3.61
N SER A 293 3.29 -3.67 2.87
CA SER A 293 2.26 -3.25 1.92
C SER A 293 2.48 -3.81 0.52
N GLY A 294 1.38 -4.11 -0.14
CA GLY A 294 1.37 -4.55 -1.54
C GLY A 294 0.06 -4.23 -2.25
N ALA A 295 0.04 -4.41 -3.55
CA ALA A 295 -1.16 -4.23 -4.35
C ALA A 295 -2.00 -5.52 -4.35
N PRO A 296 -3.36 -5.41 -4.25
CA PRO A 296 -4.25 -6.55 -4.40
C PRO A 296 -4.14 -7.14 -5.80
N ASP A 297 -4.10 -8.47 -5.89
CA ASP A 297 -4.10 -9.19 -7.15
C ASP A 297 -4.70 -10.59 -6.95
N GLU A 298 -5.63 -10.99 -7.83
CA GLU A 298 -6.30 -12.30 -7.75
C GLU A 298 -5.36 -13.49 -7.97
N ARG A 299 -4.13 -13.24 -8.41
CA ARG A 299 -3.11 -14.27 -8.62
C ARG A 299 -2.30 -14.57 -7.35
N TRP A 300 -2.38 -13.75 -6.30
CA TRP A 300 -1.72 -14.07 -5.05
C TRP A 300 -2.28 -15.35 -4.43
N ASP A 301 -1.41 -16.21 -3.96
CA ASP A 301 -1.75 -17.32 -3.09
C ASP A 301 -1.57 -16.88 -1.63
N ASN A 302 -2.68 -16.63 -0.97
CA ASN A 302 -2.67 -16.12 0.41
C ASN A 302 -2.01 -17.12 1.38
N ASP A 303 -2.17 -18.44 1.17
CA ASP A 303 -1.50 -19.45 2.00
C ASP A 303 0.03 -19.39 1.84
N MET A 304 0.52 -19.09 0.63
CA MET A 304 1.95 -18.87 0.41
C MET A 304 2.42 -17.55 1.03
N LEU A 305 1.63 -16.46 0.94
CA LEU A 305 1.98 -15.19 1.58
C LEU A 305 2.12 -15.36 3.10
N HIS A 306 1.25 -16.15 3.74
CA HIS A 306 1.34 -16.44 5.18
C HIS A 306 2.59 -17.21 5.59
N LEU A 307 3.35 -17.81 4.67
CA LEU A 307 4.67 -18.33 5.00
C LEU A 307 5.66 -17.24 5.43
N LEU A 308 5.43 -16.00 4.99
CA LEU A 308 6.25 -14.84 5.36
C LEU A 308 5.98 -14.34 6.79
N ASP A 309 4.88 -14.76 7.42
CA ASP A 309 4.58 -14.48 8.83
C ASP A 309 5.58 -15.18 9.79
N MET A 310 6.39 -16.13 9.27
CA MET A 310 7.49 -16.74 10.03
C MET A 310 8.68 -15.80 10.26
N LEU A 311 8.80 -14.72 9.46
CA LEU A 311 9.81 -13.69 9.69
C LEU A 311 9.44 -12.91 10.95
N THR A 312 10.45 -12.52 11.69
CA THR A 312 10.31 -11.68 12.89
C THR A 312 11.26 -10.51 12.86
N GLY A 313 11.11 -9.55 13.74
CA GLY A 313 12.07 -8.47 13.91
C GLY A 313 13.51 -8.97 14.15
N ASN A 314 13.69 -10.17 14.74
CA ASN A 314 14.99 -10.79 14.93
C ASN A 314 15.73 -11.10 13.61
N ASP A 315 15.01 -11.26 12.51
CA ASP A 315 15.59 -11.62 11.22
C ASP A 315 16.06 -10.39 10.45
N PHE A 316 15.77 -9.20 10.94
CA PHE A 316 16.11 -7.93 10.31
C PHE A 316 17.18 -7.14 11.04
N GLU A 317 17.76 -6.18 10.34
CA GLU A 317 18.69 -5.20 10.86
C GLU A 317 18.47 -3.85 10.17
N ALA A 318 18.50 -2.74 10.92
CA ALA A 318 18.45 -1.42 10.34
C ALA A 318 19.81 -1.04 9.74
N VAL A 319 19.81 -0.33 8.60
CA VAL A 319 21.03 0.08 7.89
C VAL A 319 21.18 1.60 7.81
N ALA A 320 22.45 2.05 7.79
CA ALA A 320 22.76 3.47 7.73
C ALA A 320 22.73 3.98 6.28
N THR A 321 21.65 4.67 5.92
CA THR A 321 21.45 5.22 4.56
C THR A 321 22.01 6.62 4.35
N SER A 322 22.37 7.34 5.42
CA SER A 322 22.84 8.73 5.34
C SER A 322 24.09 8.93 4.46
N MET A 323 24.91 7.90 4.32
CA MET A 323 26.10 7.94 3.46
C MET A 323 25.76 7.93 1.96
N LEU A 324 24.57 7.51 1.58
CA LEU A 324 24.09 7.51 0.20
C LEU A 324 23.59 8.88 -0.25
N MET A 325 23.16 9.72 0.67
CA MET A 325 22.56 11.01 0.40
C MET A 325 23.50 11.94 -0.36
N VAL A 326 23.06 12.44 -1.51
CA VAL A 326 23.74 13.48 -2.30
C VAL A 326 23.26 14.86 -1.89
N ASP A 327 21.94 15.03 -1.81
CA ASP A 327 21.27 16.27 -1.43
C ASP A 327 20.09 15.94 -0.48
N PRO A 328 19.90 16.66 0.62
CA PRO A 328 18.79 16.39 1.54
C PRO A 328 17.41 16.57 0.90
N ASN A 329 17.28 17.29 -0.21
CA ASN A 329 16.02 17.50 -0.94
C ASN A 329 15.86 16.58 -2.17
N SER A 330 16.76 15.62 -2.33
CA SER A 330 16.72 14.65 -3.42
C SER A 330 16.78 13.23 -2.89
N GLY A 331 16.04 12.33 -3.52
CA GLY A 331 16.17 10.88 -3.34
C GLY A 331 17.31 10.27 -4.17
N GLU A 332 18.10 11.10 -4.89
CA GLU A 332 19.29 10.66 -5.64
C GLU A 332 20.36 10.15 -4.68
N VAL A 333 20.99 9.04 -5.04
CA VAL A 333 22.09 8.43 -4.30
C VAL A 333 23.41 8.52 -5.06
N LYS A 334 24.50 8.37 -4.30
CA LYS A 334 25.87 8.35 -4.86
C LYS A 334 26.13 7.07 -5.62
#